data_433a7a29c93b2a70cd1f258408be42d1
#
_entry.id   433a7a29c93b2a70cd1f258408be42d1
#
_cell.length_a   1.000
_cell.length_b   1.000
_cell.length_c   1.000
_cell.angle_alpha   90.00
_cell.angle_beta   90.00
_cell.angle_gamma   90.00
#
_symmetry.space_group_name_H-M   'P 1'
#
loop_
_entity.id
_entity.type
_entity.pdbx_description
1 polymer ?
#
loop_
_entity_poly.entity_id
_entity_poly.type
_entity_poly.pdbx_seq_one_letter_code
_entity_poly.pdbx_strand_id
1 'polypeptide(L)'
;MQIYIKDLGLLIGSLFFFIRLLHLPFSKKDCVRYGILVIFLMSWIPYLDRNHPHFILVTLPAIAAILCYLTKLTYDVVLNCTMLSFAISYLFFMVATFCVSLLQVAFHFTFSMVTLQLMALIGQLLLSLIPFSFRRTRKGMPFLKNRIYSMPCMIVSLIVILASMFLNTSPNDVFLKASYIALPAIIIIIYIYWRNNLTKTYIDHLNEKNIDLLNKDNAQLQQYITQLEADNRRLSAIIHKDNKLIPAMEY
;
A
#
# COMPACT_ATOMS: atom_id res chain seq x y z
N MET A 1 5.21 -26.89 15.18
CA MET A 1 5.03 -26.92 13.73
C MET A 1 3.88 -26.02 13.24
N GLN A 2 2.70 -26.02 13.86
CA GLN A 2 1.55 -25.19 13.49
C GLN A 2 1.83 -23.69 13.46
N ILE A 3 2.46 -23.14 14.50
CA ILE A 3 2.82 -21.72 14.60
C ILE A 3 3.76 -21.31 13.45
N TYR A 4 4.73 -22.17 13.11
CA TYR A 4 5.67 -21.88 12.02
C TYR A 4 4.98 -21.75 10.65
N ILE A 5 3.96 -22.59 10.36
CA ILE A 5 3.23 -22.53 9.09
C ILE A 5 2.40 -21.24 9.02
N LYS A 6 1.70 -20.90 10.11
CA LYS A 6 0.93 -19.64 10.21
C LYS A 6 1.82 -18.41 9.99
N ASP A 7 2.92 -18.34 10.72
CA ASP A 7 3.83 -17.18 10.70
C ASP A 7 4.54 -17.04 9.34
N LEU A 8 4.91 -18.17 8.72
CA LEU A 8 5.45 -18.18 7.36
C LEU A 8 4.45 -17.60 6.36
N GLY A 9 3.19 -18.02 6.44
CA GLY A 9 2.11 -17.49 5.59
C GLY A 9 1.91 -15.99 5.78
N LEU A 10 1.88 -15.53 7.02
CA LEU A 10 1.74 -14.12 7.36
C LEU A 10 2.91 -13.28 6.86
N LEU A 11 4.14 -13.75 7.01
CA LEU A 11 5.34 -13.06 6.54
C LEU A 11 5.40 -12.98 5.01
N ILE A 12 5.21 -14.10 4.32
CA ILE A 12 5.22 -14.12 2.85
C ILE A 12 4.10 -13.25 2.30
N GLY A 13 2.88 -13.38 2.85
CA GLY A 13 1.73 -12.58 2.45
C GLY A 13 1.95 -11.08 2.71
N SER A 14 2.48 -10.71 3.88
CA SER A 14 2.74 -9.31 4.20
C SER A 14 3.81 -8.70 3.29
N LEU A 15 4.90 -9.39 2.99
CA LEU A 15 5.92 -8.92 2.05
C LEU A 15 5.38 -8.80 0.63
N PHE A 16 4.55 -9.75 0.19
CA PHE A 16 3.89 -9.67 -1.12
C PHE A 16 3.01 -8.43 -1.21
N PHE A 17 2.16 -8.17 -0.21
CA PHE A 17 1.32 -6.96 -0.17
C PHE A 17 2.16 -5.70 -0.07
N PHE A 18 3.22 -5.67 0.73
CA PHE A 18 4.11 -4.53 0.86
C PHE A 18 4.73 -4.12 -0.49
N ILE A 19 5.29 -5.07 -1.23
CA ILE A 19 5.91 -4.83 -2.53
C ILE A 19 4.86 -4.33 -3.54
N ARG A 20 3.67 -4.93 -3.53
CA ARG A 20 2.59 -4.59 -4.47
C ARG A 20 1.92 -3.25 -4.15
N LEU A 21 1.69 -2.94 -2.89
CA LEU A 21 1.06 -1.68 -2.46
C LEU A 21 1.93 -0.47 -2.83
N LEU A 22 3.24 -0.57 -2.62
CA LEU A 22 4.20 0.49 -2.94
C LEU A 22 4.63 0.49 -4.42
N HIS A 23 4.18 -0.51 -5.20
CA HIS A 23 4.59 -0.70 -6.60
C HIS A 23 6.12 -0.68 -6.76
N LEU A 24 6.81 -1.41 -5.90
CA LEU A 24 8.27 -1.48 -5.93
C LEU A 24 8.72 -2.33 -7.13
N PRO A 25 9.79 -1.92 -7.83
CA PRO A 25 10.40 -2.76 -8.84
C PRO A 25 10.96 -4.02 -8.17
N PHE A 26 10.60 -5.18 -8.68
CA PHE A 26 11.00 -6.46 -8.11
C PHE A 26 11.98 -7.16 -9.05
N SER A 27 13.24 -7.22 -8.66
CA SER A 27 14.31 -7.89 -9.39
C SER A 27 14.66 -9.26 -8.77
N LYS A 28 15.40 -10.11 -9.51
CA LYS A 28 15.90 -11.38 -8.98
C LYS A 28 16.77 -11.20 -7.73
N LYS A 29 17.55 -10.10 -7.66
CA LYS A 29 18.38 -9.77 -6.49
C LYS A 29 17.51 -9.43 -5.27
N ASP A 30 16.38 -8.74 -5.47
CA ASP A 30 15.47 -8.41 -4.40
C ASP A 30 14.75 -9.65 -3.87
N CYS A 31 14.43 -10.63 -4.75
CA CYS A 31 13.88 -11.92 -4.33
C CYS A 31 14.81 -12.62 -3.31
N VAL A 32 16.11 -12.63 -3.58
CA VAL A 32 17.10 -13.22 -2.65
C VAL A 32 17.14 -12.44 -1.33
N ARG A 33 17.16 -11.09 -1.38
CA ARG A 33 17.20 -10.24 -0.16
C ARG A 33 15.96 -10.44 0.71
N TYR A 34 14.77 -10.45 0.12
CA TYR A 34 13.54 -10.70 0.86
C TYR A 34 13.45 -12.16 1.34
N GLY A 35 13.97 -13.12 0.57
CA GLY A 35 14.08 -14.52 1.00
C GLY A 35 14.95 -14.68 2.25
N ILE A 36 16.12 -14.06 2.27
CA ILE A 36 17.02 -14.04 3.45
C ILE A 36 16.31 -13.38 4.64
N LEU A 37 15.59 -12.27 4.42
CA LEU A 37 14.80 -11.60 5.45
C LEU A 37 13.75 -12.54 6.05
N VAL A 38 13.00 -13.27 5.21
CA VAL A 38 12.00 -14.24 5.69
C VAL A 38 12.65 -15.32 6.54
N ILE A 39 13.77 -15.90 6.09
CA ILE A 39 14.50 -16.94 6.84
C ILE A 39 14.95 -16.40 8.18
N PHE A 40 15.52 -15.19 8.21
CA PHE A 40 15.96 -14.53 9.44
C PHE A 40 14.78 -14.29 10.40
N LEU A 41 13.67 -13.76 9.92
CA LEU A 41 12.49 -13.49 10.74
C LEU A 41 11.84 -14.79 11.24
N MET A 42 11.83 -15.85 10.45
CA MET A 42 11.29 -17.15 10.84
C MET A 42 12.11 -17.84 11.96
N SER A 43 13.35 -17.42 12.20
CA SER A 43 14.13 -17.92 13.34
C SER A 43 13.67 -17.34 14.69
N TRP A 44 13.00 -16.19 14.69
CA TRP A 44 12.66 -15.43 15.89
C TRP A 44 11.15 -15.33 16.13
N ILE A 45 10.37 -15.02 15.10
CA ILE A 45 8.95 -14.70 15.23
C ILE A 45 8.15 -15.84 15.82
N PRO A 46 8.28 -17.12 15.39
CA PRO A 46 7.50 -18.21 15.96
C PRO A 46 7.81 -18.45 17.45
N TYR A 47 9.04 -18.19 17.86
CA TYR A 47 9.42 -18.28 19.28
C TYR A 47 8.73 -17.17 20.10
N LEU A 48 8.71 -15.95 19.59
CA LEU A 48 8.05 -14.80 20.22
C LEU A 48 6.53 -14.96 20.24
N ASP A 49 5.91 -15.36 19.12
CA ASP A 49 4.45 -15.56 19.04
C ASP A 49 3.96 -16.64 20.02
N ARG A 50 4.74 -17.67 20.23
CA ARG A 50 4.41 -18.73 21.19
C ARG A 50 4.46 -18.28 22.65
N ASN A 51 5.49 -17.53 23.01
CA ASN A 51 5.76 -17.19 24.42
C ASN A 51 5.15 -15.83 24.82
N HIS A 52 5.07 -14.91 23.87
CA HIS A 52 4.65 -13.52 24.10
C HIS A 52 3.92 -12.95 22.87
N PRO A 53 2.65 -13.28 22.65
CA PRO A 53 1.91 -12.84 21.46
C PRO A 53 1.83 -11.31 21.30
N HIS A 54 1.97 -10.56 22.40
CA HIS A 54 1.98 -9.09 22.36
C HIS A 54 3.23 -8.49 21.72
N PHE A 55 4.32 -9.27 21.61
CA PHE A 55 5.57 -8.80 20.97
C PHE A 55 5.43 -8.48 19.49
N ILE A 56 4.34 -8.90 18.83
CA ILE A 56 4.08 -8.54 17.43
C ILE A 56 4.04 -7.02 17.23
N LEU A 57 3.57 -6.27 18.24
CA LEU A 57 3.56 -4.80 18.22
C LEU A 57 4.96 -4.19 18.20
N VAL A 58 5.95 -4.88 18.74
CA VAL A 58 7.36 -4.46 18.73
C VAL A 58 8.08 -4.99 17.48
N THR A 59 7.73 -6.19 17.03
CA THR A 59 8.37 -6.80 15.85
C THR A 59 8.00 -6.09 14.56
N LEU A 60 6.78 -5.55 14.41
CA LEU A 60 6.37 -4.81 13.22
C LEU A 60 7.20 -3.54 12.96
N PRO A 61 7.45 -2.66 13.95
CA PRO A 61 8.40 -1.55 13.79
C PRO A 61 9.83 -2.00 13.45
N ALA A 62 10.30 -3.10 14.02
CA ALA A 62 11.62 -3.66 13.71
C ALA A 62 11.70 -4.15 12.25
N ILE A 63 10.67 -4.88 11.78
CA ILE A 63 10.56 -5.29 10.38
C ILE A 63 10.53 -4.07 9.46
N ALA A 64 9.75 -3.02 9.83
CA ALA A 64 9.69 -1.79 9.08
C ALA A 64 11.05 -1.07 8.99
N ALA A 65 11.86 -1.09 10.04
CA ALA A 65 13.21 -0.53 10.03
C ALA A 65 14.13 -1.28 9.03
N ILE A 66 14.06 -2.62 9.01
CA ILE A 66 14.82 -3.43 8.05
C ILE A 66 14.35 -3.15 6.61
N LEU A 67 13.03 -3.10 6.38
CA LEU A 67 12.46 -2.79 5.07
C LEU A 67 12.78 -1.36 4.62
N CYS A 68 12.85 -0.39 5.54
CA CYS A 68 13.29 0.97 5.27
C CYS A 68 14.73 1.00 4.74
N TYR A 69 15.63 0.26 5.37
CA TYR A 69 17.01 0.11 4.91
C TYR A 69 17.11 -0.53 3.51
N LEU A 70 16.29 -1.56 3.24
CA LEU A 70 16.28 -2.26 1.95
C LEU A 70 15.69 -1.42 0.81
N THR A 71 14.62 -0.65 1.08
CA THR A 71 13.87 0.11 0.07
C THR A 71 14.32 1.55 -0.10
N LYS A 72 15.10 2.08 0.85
CA LYS A 72 15.52 3.49 0.91
C LYS A 72 14.36 4.50 0.95
N LEU A 73 13.18 4.07 1.38
CA LEU A 73 12.03 4.93 1.60
C LEU A 73 12.04 5.51 3.01
N THR A 74 11.24 6.55 3.25
CA THR A 74 11.11 7.15 4.59
C THR A 74 10.48 6.16 5.56
N TYR A 75 10.95 6.13 6.80
CA TYR A 75 10.51 5.17 7.83
C TYR A 75 8.99 5.22 8.06
N ASP A 76 8.41 6.41 8.12
CA ASP A 76 6.96 6.60 8.33
C ASP A 76 6.12 5.88 7.26
N VAL A 77 6.50 6.02 5.98
CA VAL A 77 5.83 5.37 4.86
C VAL A 77 5.97 3.86 4.94
N VAL A 78 7.19 3.39 5.24
CA VAL A 78 7.47 1.95 5.34
C VAL A 78 6.73 1.34 6.52
N LEU A 79 6.71 1.99 7.69
CA LEU A 79 5.98 1.52 8.87
C LEU A 79 4.48 1.39 8.58
N ASN A 80 3.87 2.44 8.02
CA ASN A 80 2.46 2.45 7.67
C ASN A 80 2.10 1.34 6.67
N CYS A 81 2.93 1.16 5.63
CA CYS A 81 2.76 0.10 4.65
C CYS A 81 2.99 -1.30 5.24
N THR A 82 3.95 -1.46 6.13
CA THR A 82 4.22 -2.76 6.78
C THR A 82 3.05 -3.17 7.66
N MET A 83 2.54 -2.26 8.49
CA MET A 83 1.36 -2.52 9.32
C MET A 83 0.13 -2.87 8.47
N LEU A 84 -0.11 -2.10 7.40
CA LEU A 84 -1.21 -2.33 6.48
C LEU A 84 -1.10 -3.68 5.78
N SER A 85 0.09 -4.01 5.27
CA SER A 85 0.36 -5.27 4.58
C SER A 85 0.17 -6.47 5.51
N PHE A 86 0.61 -6.34 6.75
CA PHE A 86 0.44 -7.38 7.76
C PHE A 86 -1.04 -7.56 8.11
N ALA A 87 -1.78 -6.47 8.34
CA ALA A 87 -3.21 -6.52 8.62
C ALA A 87 -3.99 -7.19 7.47
N ILE A 88 -3.71 -6.82 6.23
CA ILE A 88 -4.33 -7.44 5.05
C ILE A 88 -3.97 -8.92 4.97
N SER A 89 -2.71 -9.29 5.14
CA SER A 89 -2.25 -10.68 5.11
C SER A 89 -2.96 -11.52 6.18
N TYR A 90 -3.09 -10.96 7.39
CA TYR A 90 -3.79 -11.62 8.48
C TYR A 90 -5.28 -11.84 8.16
N LEU A 91 -5.98 -10.83 7.62
CA LEU A 91 -7.38 -10.95 7.21
C LEU A 91 -7.57 -12.05 6.15
N PHE A 92 -6.70 -12.11 5.15
CA PHE A 92 -6.77 -13.17 4.14
C PHE A 92 -6.51 -14.56 4.73
N PHE A 93 -5.58 -14.66 5.69
CA PHE A 93 -5.32 -15.91 6.40
C PHE A 93 -6.56 -16.35 7.20
N MET A 94 -7.22 -15.44 7.91
CA MET A 94 -8.45 -15.70 8.65
C MET A 94 -9.57 -16.21 7.73
N VAL A 95 -9.79 -15.52 6.59
CA VAL A 95 -10.80 -15.93 5.61
C VAL A 95 -10.47 -17.31 5.03
N ALA A 96 -9.20 -17.56 4.69
CA ALA A 96 -8.77 -18.86 4.17
C ALA A 96 -8.99 -19.98 5.20
N THR A 97 -8.61 -19.75 6.46
CA THR A 97 -8.83 -20.70 7.56
C THR A 97 -10.31 -21.02 7.73
N PHE A 98 -11.15 -19.99 7.67
CA PHE A 98 -12.59 -20.13 7.76
C PHE A 98 -13.16 -20.96 6.59
N CYS A 99 -12.77 -20.65 5.34
CA CYS A 99 -13.20 -21.42 4.17
C CYS A 99 -12.80 -22.90 4.28
N VAL A 100 -11.57 -23.20 4.72
CA VAL A 100 -11.11 -24.57 4.92
C VAL A 100 -11.89 -25.27 6.03
N SER A 101 -12.20 -24.56 7.14
CA SER A 101 -13.03 -25.12 8.22
C SER A 101 -14.46 -25.42 7.75
N LEU A 102 -15.05 -24.57 6.92
CA LEU A 102 -16.36 -24.83 6.30
C LEU A 102 -16.33 -26.07 5.40
N LEU A 103 -15.30 -26.23 4.57
CA LEU A 103 -15.13 -27.41 3.73
C LEU A 103 -15.01 -28.70 4.59
N GLN A 104 -14.28 -28.61 5.71
CA GLN A 104 -14.16 -29.74 6.64
C GLN A 104 -15.53 -30.15 7.20
N VAL A 105 -16.37 -29.18 7.60
CA VAL A 105 -17.72 -29.47 8.10
C VAL A 105 -18.63 -29.98 6.99
N ALA A 106 -18.62 -29.36 5.81
CA ALA A 106 -19.49 -29.69 4.70
C ALA A 106 -19.25 -31.13 4.16
N PHE A 107 -18.01 -31.56 4.11
CA PHE A 107 -17.61 -32.85 3.55
C PHE A 107 -17.29 -33.92 4.61
N HIS A 108 -17.48 -33.60 5.89
CA HIS A 108 -17.19 -34.50 7.02
C HIS A 108 -15.75 -35.07 7.03
N PHE A 109 -14.80 -34.33 6.45
CA PHE A 109 -13.40 -34.73 6.48
C PHE A 109 -12.75 -34.33 7.82
N THR A 110 -11.98 -35.24 8.40
CA THR A 110 -11.16 -34.97 9.59
C THR A 110 -9.73 -34.69 9.14
N PHE A 111 -9.38 -33.44 8.95
CA PHE A 111 -8.01 -33.08 8.66
C PHE A 111 -7.19 -32.93 9.95
N SER A 112 -5.90 -33.28 9.88
CA SER A 112 -4.98 -32.90 10.95
C SER A 112 -4.84 -31.38 11.03
N MET A 113 -4.56 -30.85 12.22
CA MET A 113 -4.38 -29.40 12.39
C MET A 113 -3.26 -28.82 11.49
N VAL A 114 -2.25 -29.62 11.20
CA VAL A 114 -1.15 -29.22 10.29
C VAL A 114 -1.66 -29.12 8.85
N THR A 115 -2.44 -30.11 8.40
CA THR A 115 -3.04 -30.09 7.05
C THR A 115 -3.98 -28.93 6.86
N LEU A 116 -4.79 -28.59 7.88
CA LEU A 116 -5.70 -27.45 7.86
C LEU A 116 -4.94 -26.15 7.70
N GLN A 117 -3.84 -25.96 8.41
CA GLN A 117 -3.02 -24.73 8.30
C GLN A 117 -2.27 -24.65 6.97
N LEU A 118 -1.81 -25.76 6.40
CA LEU A 118 -1.22 -25.77 5.06
C LEU A 118 -2.25 -25.39 3.99
N MET A 119 -3.47 -25.92 4.08
CA MET A 119 -4.55 -25.53 3.19
C MET A 119 -4.93 -24.06 3.35
N ALA A 120 -4.98 -23.56 4.58
CA ALA A 120 -5.23 -22.14 4.84
C ALA A 120 -4.12 -21.24 4.26
N LEU A 121 -2.85 -21.66 4.34
CA LEU A 121 -1.72 -20.95 3.73
C LEU A 121 -1.86 -20.90 2.20
N ILE A 122 -2.15 -22.02 1.57
CA ILE A 122 -2.38 -22.09 0.11
C ILE A 122 -3.58 -21.21 -0.27
N GLY A 123 -4.68 -21.31 0.47
CA GLY A 123 -5.87 -20.49 0.29
C GLY A 123 -5.58 -18.98 0.44
N GLN A 124 -4.81 -18.57 1.45
CA GLN A 124 -4.35 -17.20 1.64
C GLN A 124 -3.55 -16.70 0.43
N LEU A 125 -2.59 -17.47 -0.07
CA LEU A 125 -1.79 -17.09 -1.23
C LEU A 125 -2.67 -16.94 -2.48
N LEU A 126 -3.59 -17.85 -2.73
CA LEU A 126 -4.55 -17.75 -3.84
C LEU A 126 -5.45 -16.53 -3.70
N LEU A 127 -6.04 -16.30 -2.53
CA LEU A 127 -6.89 -15.15 -2.25
C LEU A 127 -6.12 -13.83 -2.38
N SER A 128 -4.84 -13.82 -2.02
CA SER A 128 -4.00 -12.62 -2.14
C SER A 128 -3.76 -12.17 -3.58
N LEU A 129 -3.91 -13.05 -4.56
CA LEU A 129 -3.81 -12.71 -5.99
C LEU A 129 -5.06 -11.99 -6.52
N ILE A 130 -6.23 -12.24 -5.92
CA ILE A 130 -7.52 -11.69 -6.39
C ILE A 130 -7.52 -10.15 -6.44
N PRO A 131 -7.12 -9.40 -5.38
CA PRO A 131 -7.13 -7.95 -5.41
C PRO A 131 -6.29 -7.36 -6.56
N PHE A 132 -5.19 -8.02 -6.92
CA PHE A 132 -4.27 -7.53 -7.97
C PHE A 132 -4.67 -7.97 -9.38
N SER A 133 -5.68 -8.80 -9.51
CA SER A 133 -6.32 -9.11 -10.79
C SER A 133 -7.12 -7.92 -11.34
N PHE A 134 -7.60 -7.04 -10.46
CA PHE A 134 -8.34 -5.84 -10.87
C PHE A 134 -7.41 -4.73 -11.37
N ARG A 135 -7.77 -4.08 -12.49
CA ARG A 135 -6.97 -2.99 -13.10
C ARG A 135 -6.63 -1.85 -12.12
N ARG A 136 -7.55 -1.50 -11.21
CA ARG A 136 -7.38 -0.41 -10.23
C ARG A 136 -6.30 -0.69 -9.19
N THR A 137 -6.18 -1.92 -8.73
CA THR A 137 -5.24 -2.31 -7.67
C THR A 137 -3.88 -2.73 -8.22
N ARG A 138 -3.81 -3.07 -9.51
CA ARG A 138 -2.57 -3.50 -10.17
C ARG A 138 -1.48 -2.41 -10.15
N LYS A 139 -1.88 -1.13 -10.14
CA LYS A 139 -0.95 0.02 -10.09
C LYS A 139 -0.46 0.36 -8.67
N GLY A 140 -0.78 -0.46 -7.68
CA GLY A 140 -0.48 -0.16 -6.28
C GLY A 140 -1.36 0.96 -5.70
N MET A 141 -0.91 1.52 -4.58
CA MET A 141 -1.59 2.62 -3.88
C MET A 141 -0.62 3.80 -3.72
N PRO A 142 -0.46 4.67 -4.74
CA PRO A 142 0.52 5.75 -4.71
C PRO A 142 0.29 6.74 -3.56
N PHE A 143 -0.94 6.89 -3.07
CA PHE A 143 -1.27 7.75 -1.93
C PHE A 143 -0.60 7.31 -0.62
N LEU A 144 -0.20 6.04 -0.48
CA LEU A 144 0.52 5.57 0.71
C LEU A 144 1.91 6.19 0.85
N LYS A 145 2.48 6.74 -0.22
CA LYS A 145 3.75 7.49 -0.17
C LYS A 145 3.58 8.86 0.46
N ASN A 146 2.34 9.35 0.61
CA ASN A 146 2.06 10.62 1.27
C ASN A 146 1.64 10.36 2.72
N ARG A 147 2.33 10.99 3.68
CA ARG A 147 2.13 10.83 5.12
C ARG A 147 0.69 11.12 5.56
N ILE A 148 0.05 12.14 5.00
CA ILE A 148 -1.31 12.56 5.38
C ILE A 148 -2.31 11.44 5.12
N TYR A 149 -2.18 10.74 4.00
CA TYR A 149 -3.11 9.67 3.61
C TYR A 149 -2.72 8.30 4.18
N SER A 150 -1.45 8.09 4.54
CA SER A 150 -0.98 6.82 5.10
C SER A 150 -1.28 6.66 6.59
N MET A 151 -1.29 7.77 7.36
CA MET A 151 -1.59 7.76 8.80
C MET A 151 -2.93 7.11 9.16
N PRO A 152 -4.08 7.48 8.54
CA PRO A 152 -5.34 6.82 8.79
C PRO A 152 -5.30 5.31 8.48
N CYS A 153 -4.58 4.90 7.41
CA CYS A 153 -4.39 3.49 7.09
C CYS A 153 -3.66 2.73 8.20
N MET A 154 -2.69 3.36 8.85
CA MET A 154 -1.98 2.79 10.00
C MET A 154 -2.92 2.55 11.18
N ILE A 155 -3.79 3.51 11.52
CA ILE A 155 -4.74 3.39 12.63
C ILE A 155 -5.69 2.22 12.40
N VAL A 156 -6.27 2.10 11.19
CA VAL A 156 -7.16 0.98 10.86
C VAL A 156 -6.41 -0.35 10.91
N SER A 157 -5.17 -0.39 10.43
CA SER A 157 -4.35 -1.59 10.48
C SER A 157 -4.04 -2.01 11.92
N LEU A 158 -3.76 -1.05 12.80
CA LEU A 158 -3.54 -1.31 14.21
C LEU A 158 -4.79 -1.90 14.87
N ILE A 159 -5.97 -1.34 14.59
CA ILE A 159 -7.26 -1.86 15.10
C ILE A 159 -7.47 -3.30 14.63
N VAL A 160 -7.21 -3.61 13.36
CA VAL A 160 -7.32 -4.97 12.82
C VAL A 160 -6.37 -5.93 13.54
N ILE A 161 -5.11 -5.54 13.74
CA ILE A 161 -4.11 -6.36 14.43
C ILE A 161 -4.53 -6.61 15.88
N LEU A 162 -4.95 -5.58 16.60
CA LEU A 162 -5.43 -5.71 17.99
C LEU A 162 -6.66 -6.61 18.09
N ALA A 163 -7.67 -6.40 17.22
CA ALA A 163 -8.86 -7.24 17.17
C ALA A 163 -8.50 -8.70 16.92
N SER A 164 -7.57 -8.97 16.00
CA SER A 164 -7.11 -10.31 15.69
C SER A 164 -6.40 -11.00 16.86
N MET A 165 -5.67 -10.25 17.69
CA MET A 165 -5.03 -10.77 18.89
C MET A 165 -6.08 -11.17 19.95
N PHE A 166 -7.10 -10.34 20.17
CA PHE A 166 -8.19 -10.65 21.10
C PHE A 166 -8.97 -11.89 20.69
N LEU A 167 -9.24 -12.07 19.40
CA LEU A 167 -9.96 -13.22 18.88
C LEU A 167 -9.19 -14.55 19.05
N ASN A 168 -7.86 -14.53 19.05
CA ASN A 168 -7.05 -15.73 19.25
C ASN A 168 -6.99 -16.23 20.70
N THR A 169 -7.39 -15.40 21.68
CA THR A 169 -7.25 -15.73 23.10
C THR A 169 -8.48 -16.42 23.73
N SER A 170 -9.64 -16.52 23.03
CA SER A 170 -10.89 -17.06 23.59
C SER A 170 -11.45 -18.26 22.78
N PRO A 171 -11.32 -19.51 23.26
CA PRO A 171 -11.52 -20.66 22.37
C PRO A 171 -12.92 -21.31 22.28
N ASN A 172 -13.90 -21.01 23.16
CA ASN A 172 -15.00 -21.99 23.34
C ASN A 172 -16.45 -21.55 23.15
N ASP A 173 -16.76 -20.34 22.66
CA ASP A 173 -18.16 -19.90 22.55
C ASP A 173 -18.64 -19.82 21.09
N VAL A 174 -19.85 -20.32 20.79
CA VAL A 174 -20.47 -20.31 19.45
C VAL A 174 -20.68 -18.88 18.97
N PHE A 175 -20.99 -17.95 19.87
CA PHE A 175 -21.14 -16.53 19.57
C PHE A 175 -19.79 -15.90 19.18
N LEU A 176 -18.70 -16.31 19.83
CA LEU A 176 -17.33 -15.95 19.47
C LEU A 176 -16.96 -16.50 18.08
N LYS A 177 -17.34 -17.73 17.75
CA LYS A 177 -17.09 -18.31 16.41
C LYS A 177 -17.82 -17.54 15.31
N ALA A 178 -19.05 -17.09 15.55
CA ALA A 178 -19.78 -16.24 14.60
C ALA A 178 -19.14 -14.86 14.45
N SER A 179 -18.61 -14.28 15.54
CA SER A 179 -17.89 -13.00 15.50
C SER A 179 -16.55 -13.07 14.75
N TYR A 180 -15.88 -14.26 14.73
CA TYR A 180 -14.70 -14.52 13.90
C TYR A 180 -14.94 -14.32 12.40
N ILE A 181 -16.19 -14.48 11.95
CA ILE A 181 -16.57 -14.32 10.56
C ILE A 181 -17.06 -12.90 10.29
N ALA A 182 -17.96 -12.41 11.17
CA ALA A 182 -18.60 -11.12 10.98
C ALA A 182 -17.61 -9.96 11.09
N LEU A 183 -16.69 -9.99 12.04
CA LEU A 183 -15.69 -8.92 12.24
C LEU A 183 -14.75 -8.74 11.05
N PRO A 184 -14.06 -9.77 10.53
CA PRO A 184 -13.23 -9.63 9.34
C PRO A 184 -14.02 -9.17 8.12
N ALA A 185 -15.24 -9.64 7.92
CA ALA A 185 -16.08 -9.22 6.81
C ALA A 185 -16.43 -7.73 6.90
N ILE A 186 -16.84 -7.25 8.06
CA ILE A 186 -17.14 -5.83 8.31
C ILE A 186 -15.89 -4.98 8.10
N ILE A 187 -14.74 -5.40 8.64
CA ILE A 187 -13.47 -4.69 8.50
C ILE A 187 -13.05 -4.61 7.04
N ILE A 188 -13.20 -5.70 6.26
CA ILE A 188 -12.91 -5.71 4.83
C ILE A 188 -13.80 -4.74 4.07
N ILE A 189 -15.10 -4.70 4.37
CA ILE A 189 -16.06 -3.79 3.74
C ILE A 189 -15.71 -2.33 4.05
N ILE A 190 -15.48 -2.00 5.33
CA ILE A 190 -15.07 -0.67 5.78
C ILE A 190 -13.75 -0.28 5.10
N TYR A 191 -12.79 -1.20 5.03
CA TYR A 191 -11.49 -0.98 4.41
C TYR A 191 -11.62 -0.69 2.91
N ILE A 192 -12.42 -1.46 2.15
CA ILE A 192 -12.65 -1.25 0.73
C ILE A 192 -13.31 0.11 0.47
N TYR A 193 -14.35 0.45 1.24
CA TYR A 193 -15.04 1.71 1.16
C TYR A 193 -14.11 2.89 1.42
N TRP A 194 -13.35 2.83 2.49
CA TRP A 194 -12.43 3.87 2.90
C TRP A 194 -11.25 4.03 1.94
N ARG A 195 -10.66 2.92 1.47
CA ARG A 195 -9.64 2.93 0.42
C ARG A 195 -10.12 3.65 -0.84
N ASN A 196 -11.35 3.38 -1.28
CA ASN A 196 -11.91 4.01 -2.47
C ASN A 196 -12.05 5.53 -2.28
N ASN A 197 -12.51 5.96 -1.12
CA ASN A 197 -12.62 7.39 -0.78
C ASN A 197 -11.23 8.06 -0.73
N LEU A 198 -10.25 7.47 -0.04
CA LEU A 198 -8.90 8.03 0.02
C LEU A 198 -8.25 8.11 -1.37
N THR A 199 -8.43 7.10 -2.20
CA THR A 199 -7.89 7.11 -3.57
C THR A 199 -8.55 8.23 -4.39
N LYS A 200 -9.86 8.41 -4.26
CA LYS A 200 -10.58 9.49 -4.94
C LYS A 200 -10.08 10.86 -4.49
N THR A 201 -10.06 11.13 -3.20
CA THR A 201 -9.59 12.39 -2.64
C THR A 201 -8.14 12.71 -3.04
N TYR A 202 -7.27 11.69 -3.08
CA TYR A 202 -5.89 11.87 -3.54
C TYR A 202 -5.80 12.24 -5.03
N ILE A 203 -6.59 11.58 -5.88
CA ILE A 203 -6.65 11.89 -7.32
C ILE A 203 -7.20 13.30 -7.53
N ASP A 204 -8.27 13.68 -6.82
CA ASP A 204 -8.87 15.00 -6.92
C ASP A 204 -7.85 16.10 -6.52
N HIS A 205 -7.11 15.90 -5.44
CA HIS A 205 -6.05 16.82 -5.02
C HIS A 205 -4.88 16.90 -6.01
N LEU A 206 -4.50 15.78 -6.66
CA LEU A 206 -3.50 15.81 -7.73
C LEU A 206 -3.98 16.58 -8.96
N ASN A 207 -5.24 16.39 -9.33
CA ASN A 207 -5.84 17.10 -10.46
C ASN A 207 -5.89 18.61 -10.18
N GLU A 208 -6.28 19.01 -8.98
CA GLU A 208 -6.29 20.41 -8.54
C GLU A 208 -4.90 21.04 -8.66
N LYS A 209 -3.86 20.38 -8.13
CA LYS A 209 -2.47 20.83 -8.29
C LYS A 209 -2.01 20.95 -9.74
N ASN A 210 -2.40 19.99 -10.58
CA ASN A 210 -2.05 20.02 -11.99
C ASN A 210 -2.73 21.20 -12.71
N ILE A 211 -3.98 21.49 -12.38
CA ILE A 211 -4.71 22.66 -12.90
C ILE A 211 -4.00 23.96 -12.47
N ASP A 212 -3.59 24.07 -11.21
CA ASP A 212 -2.87 25.25 -10.72
C ASP A 212 -1.52 25.46 -11.44
N LEU A 213 -0.78 24.38 -11.71
CA LEU A 213 0.47 24.44 -12.48
C LEU A 213 0.20 24.90 -13.91
N LEU A 214 -0.79 24.30 -14.59
CA LEU A 214 -1.16 24.70 -15.95
C LEU A 214 -1.60 26.17 -16.03
N ASN A 215 -2.33 26.65 -15.03
CA ASN A 215 -2.73 28.07 -14.97
C ASN A 215 -1.53 29.01 -14.80
N LYS A 216 -0.53 28.64 -14.00
CA LYS A 216 0.72 29.38 -13.87
C LYS A 216 1.53 29.40 -15.16
N ASP A 217 1.66 28.26 -15.82
CA ASP A 217 2.37 28.15 -17.10
C ASP A 217 1.70 29.00 -18.18
N ASN A 218 0.35 28.96 -18.25
CA ASN A 218 -0.43 29.79 -19.17
C ASN A 218 -0.25 31.29 -18.89
N ALA A 219 -0.23 31.71 -17.63
CA ALA A 219 0.02 33.10 -17.25
C ALA A 219 1.42 33.56 -17.68
N GLN A 220 2.45 32.73 -17.49
CA GLN A 220 3.81 33.01 -17.95
C GLN A 220 3.89 33.12 -19.48
N LEU A 221 3.25 32.21 -20.20
CA LEU A 221 3.18 32.26 -21.65
C LEU A 221 2.51 33.56 -22.14
N GLN A 222 1.41 33.96 -21.54
CA GLN A 222 0.73 35.23 -21.87
C GLN A 222 1.64 36.43 -21.62
N GLN A 223 2.39 36.48 -20.52
CA GLN A 223 3.36 37.53 -20.25
C GLN A 223 4.47 37.57 -21.32
N TYR A 224 4.96 36.40 -21.73
CA TYR A 224 5.98 36.30 -22.77
C TYR A 224 5.46 36.78 -24.13
N ILE A 225 4.24 36.42 -24.49
CA ILE A 225 3.60 36.91 -25.74
C ILE A 225 3.44 38.40 -25.72
N THR A 226 3.00 38.99 -24.58
CA THR A 226 2.86 40.45 -24.44
C THR A 226 4.19 41.18 -24.57
N GLN A 227 5.27 40.59 -24.03
CA GLN A 227 6.62 41.16 -24.20
C GLN A 227 7.09 41.11 -25.66
N LEU A 228 6.89 39.98 -26.35
CA LEU A 228 7.22 39.82 -27.76
C LEU A 228 6.47 40.84 -28.64
N GLU A 229 5.19 41.03 -28.36
CA GLU A 229 4.38 42.04 -29.08
C GLU A 229 4.91 43.47 -28.83
N ALA A 230 5.30 43.81 -27.61
CA ALA A 230 5.88 45.11 -27.28
C ALA A 230 7.23 45.30 -27.98
N ASP A 231 8.08 44.32 -28.03
CA ASP A 231 9.36 44.33 -28.71
C ASP A 231 9.20 44.45 -30.24
N ASN A 232 8.24 43.71 -30.81
CA ASN A 232 7.89 43.83 -32.23
C ASN A 232 7.40 45.23 -32.60
N ARG A 233 6.59 45.87 -31.74
CA ARG A 233 6.14 47.25 -31.95
C ARG A 233 7.34 48.24 -31.91
N ARG A 234 8.28 48.04 -30.96
CA ARG A 234 9.52 48.84 -30.87
C ARG A 234 10.39 48.70 -32.11
N LEU A 235 10.62 47.46 -32.54
CA LEU A 235 11.36 47.14 -33.77
C LEU A 235 10.73 47.80 -35.01
N SER A 236 9.42 47.66 -35.16
CA SER A 236 8.67 48.29 -36.24
C SER A 236 8.79 49.82 -36.25
N ALA A 237 8.75 50.45 -35.07
CA ALA A 237 8.96 51.90 -34.93
C ALA A 237 10.38 52.32 -35.31
N ILE A 238 11.40 51.55 -34.96
CA ILE A 238 12.82 51.80 -35.32
C ILE A 238 12.98 51.68 -36.82
N ILE A 239 12.52 50.61 -37.45
CA ILE A 239 12.59 50.40 -38.88
C ILE A 239 11.90 51.56 -39.65
N HIS A 240 10.74 52.02 -39.17
CA HIS A 240 10.03 53.11 -39.80
C HIS A 240 10.76 54.43 -39.67
N LYS A 241 11.50 54.68 -38.55
CA LYS A 241 12.34 55.82 -38.34
C LYS A 241 13.58 55.80 -39.24
N ASP A 242 14.24 54.65 -39.37
CA ASP A 242 15.42 54.48 -40.22
C ASP A 242 15.06 54.64 -41.70
N ASN A 243 13.92 54.09 -42.16
CA ASN A 243 13.43 54.27 -43.53
C ASN A 243 13.08 55.75 -43.86
N LYS A 244 12.84 56.60 -42.88
CA LYS A 244 12.66 58.04 -43.09
C LYS A 244 13.96 58.82 -43.09
N LEU A 245 15.02 58.34 -42.46
CA LEU A 245 16.33 58.94 -42.38
C LEU A 245 17.17 58.68 -43.65
N ILE A 246 17.03 57.52 -44.25
CA ILE A 246 17.79 57.13 -45.48
C ILE A 246 17.56 58.13 -46.62
N PRO A 247 16.35 58.52 -47.01
CA PRO A 247 16.15 59.52 -48.08
C PRO A 247 16.62 60.93 -47.69
N ALA A 248 16.73 61.23 -46.36
CA ALA A 248 17.21 62.57 -45.89
C ALA A 248 18.74 62.70 -45.92
N MET A 249 19.47 61.59 -46.12
CA MET A 249 20.94 61.62 -46.23
C MET A 249 21.42 61.57 -47.70
N GLU A 250 20.53 61.41 -48.66
CA GLU A 250 20.83 61.42 -50.12
C GLU A 250 20.70 62.84 -50.75
N TYR A 251 20.41 63.88 -49.95
CA TYR A 251 20.40 65.24 -50.32
C TYR A 251 21.52 66.06 -49.55
#